data_0f4c460dfc2479fb8b67595ab1e38def
#
_entry.id   0f4c460dfc2479fb8b67595ab1e38def
#
_cell.length_a   1.000
_cell.length_b   1.000
_cell.length_c   1.000
_cell.angle_alpha   90.00
_cell.angle_beta   90.00
_cell.angle_gamma   90.00
#
_symmetry.space_group_name_H-M   'P 1'
#
loop_
_entity.id
_entity.type
_entity.pdbx_description
1 polymer ?
#
loop_
_entity_poly.entity_id
_entity_poly.type
_entity_poly.pdbx_seq_one_letter_code
_entity_poly.pdbx_strand_id
1 'polypeptide(L)'
;LNRAAIAQINNGGKMLNKISIENYKSIEKVEIDIKDINILIGSNGAGKSNFISFFKLLNSIVKQKLQSYVAEESGANNVFHHGLKNSEFIKGEFDFNSAKHHNIYSFTLNANKDGGVYFEEEIPFYKHDIYTGNYSDNIASGNFETNLFKNHRKADEYLINRLQEFRLYHFHDTGKTALVKQSFNIQDNEFLYEDARNLASFLFRLSIKEPRVLEKIEKTIKLIAPYFDKFILKPDIKNEETIKLSWQEKDSDMLFNASHLSDGTLRMICLITLFLQPNPPKIILLDEPELGLHPFALTVLSDLIKGLSAKGTQVIISTQSVPLIENFTINDIIIVEKDGKKSIFKRPDMEFLKEWIDEYTLGELWEMN
;
A
#
# COMPACT_ATOMS: atom_id res chain seq x y z
N LEU A 1 7.06 -16.57 -26.07
CA LEU A 1 7.73 -15.27 -25.97
C LEU A 1 8.88 -15.38 -24.97
N ASN A 2 10.09 -14.96 -25.39
CA ASN A 2 11.33 -15.05 -24.65
C ASN A 2 11.28 -14.20 -23.36
N ARG A 3 11.99 -14.58 -22.28
CA ARG A 3 12.14 -13.78 -21.05
C ARG A 3 12.49 -12.31 -21.31
N ALA A 4 13.17 -12.01 -22.40
CA ALA A 4 13.47 -10.64 -22.87
C ALA A 4 12.22 -9.87 -23.33
N ALA A 5 11.20 -10.51 -23.89
CA ALA A 5 9.94 -9.88 -24.27
C ALA A 5 9.07 -9.56 -23.06
N ILE A 6 9.14 -10.38 -21.99
CA ILE A 6 8.47 -10.11 -20.71
C ILE A 6 9.16 -8.95 -19.98
N ALA A 7 10.48 -8.84 -20.06
CA ALA A 7 11.24 -7.71 -19.50
C ALA A 7 10.96 -6.38 -20.25
N GLN A 8 10.67 -6.42 -21.56
CA GLN A 8 10.30 -5.22 -22.34
C GLN A 8 8.86 -4.76 -22.11
N ILE A 9 7.95 -5.64 -21.67
CA ILE A 9 6.59 -5.28 -21.26
C ILE A 9 6.60 -4.46 -19.95
N ASN A 10 7.65 -4.60 -19.15
CA ASN A 10 7.82 -3.90 -17.86
C ASN A 10 8.43 -2.49 -17.97
N ASN A 11 8.80 -2.01 -19.14
CA ASN A 11 9.41 -0.70 -19.32
C ASN A 11 8.36 0.37 -19.69
N GLY A 12 7.92 1.16 -18.71
CA GLY A 12 7.45 2.53 -18.93
C GLY A 12 5.94 2.80 -18.88
N GLY A 13 5.09 1.90 -18.37
CA GLY A 13 3.67 2.20 -18.14
C GLY A 13 3.32 2.31 -16.65
N LYS A 14 2.40 3.19 -16.30
CA LYS A 14 1.80 3.22 -14.96
C LYS A 14 1.29 1.83 -14.59
N MET A 15 1.45 1.45 -13.31
CA MET A 15 1.01 0.14 -12.82
C MET A 15 -0.52 0.08 -12.72
N LEU A 16 -1.14 1.11 -12.11
CA LEU A 16 -2.58 1.28 -11.98
C LEU A 16 -2.94 2.65 -12.52
N ASN A 17 -3.87 2.73 -13.48
CA ASN A 17 -4.32 4.00 -14.06
C ASN A 17 -5.56 4.53 -13.39
N LYS A 18 -6.51 3.63 -13.09
CA LYS A 18 -7.82 3.98 -12.57
C LYS A 18 -8.36 2.89 -11.67
N ILE A 19 -9.09 3.29 -10.66
CA ILE A 19 -9.86 2.40 -9.79
C ILE A 19 -11.32 2.85 -9.75
N SER A 20 -12.23 1.88 -9.81
CA SER A 20 -13.64 2.08 -9.51
C SER A 20 -14.07 1.14 -8.39
N ILE A 21 -14.77 1.69 -7.40
CA ILE A 21 -15.32 0.96 -6.25
C ILE A 21 -16.77 1.33 -6.12
N GLU A 22 -17.64 0.33 -5.94
CA GLU A 22 -19.07 0.56 -5.73
C GLU A 22 -19.57 -0.33 -4.58
N ASN A 23 -20.35 0.27 -3.70
CA ASN A 23 -21.04 -0.36 -2.56
C ASN A 23 -20.12 -1.02 -1.52
N TYR A 24 -18.98 -0.41 -1.20
CA TYR A 24 -18.04 -0.93 -0.22
C TYR A 24 -17.96 -0.02 1.02
N LYS A 25 -18.31 -0.52 2.20
CA LYS A 25 -18.30 0.18 3.51
C LYS A 25 -18.96 1.57 3.41
N SER A 26 -18.22 2.67 3.56
CA SER A 26 -18.75 4.03 3.41
C SER A 26 -18.76 4.53 1.95
N ILE A 27 -18.21 3.77 1.04
CA ILE A 27 -18.09 4.13 -0.39
C ILE A 27 -19.32 3.61 -1.13
N GLU A 28 -20.21 4.51 -1.54
CA GLU A 28 -21.30 4.15 -2.46
C GLU A 28 -20.78 3.98 -3.87
N LYS A 29 -20.06 4.98 -4.37
CA LYS A 29 -19.39 4.93 -5.68
C LYS A 29 -18.22 5.88 -5.70
N VAL A 30 -17.09 5.41 -6.18
CA VAL A 30 -15.91 6.21 -6.50
C VAL A 30 -15.30 5.72 -7.80
N GLU A 31 -14.86 6.66 -8.61
CA GLU A 31 -14.07 6.43 -9.80
C GLU A 31 -12.96 7.46 -9.81
N ILE A 32 -11.70 7.03 -9.76
CA ILE A 32 -10.59 7.94 -9.60
C ILE A 32 -9.36 7.48 -10.37
N ASP A 33 -8.72 8.44 -11.05
CA ASP A 33 -7.45 8.23 -11.73
C ASP A 33 -6.32 8.17 -10.72
N ILE A 34 -5.46 7.16 -10.84
CA ILE A 34 -4.31 6.95 -9.97
C ILE A 34 -3.06 7.51 -10.64
N LYS A 35 -2.34 8.36 -9.91
CA LYS A 35 -1.07 8.97 -10.31
C LYS A 35 0.10 8.23 -9.66
N ASP A 36 1.31 8.71 -9.92
CA ASP A 36 2.51 8.12 -9.33
C ASP A 36 2.55 8.30 -7.80
N ILE A 37 2.05 9.46 -7.31
CA ILE A 37 1.79 9.73 -5.89
C ILE A 37 0.33 10.09 -5.72
N ASN A 38 -0.32 9.54 -4.68
CA ASN A 38 -1.72 9.80 -4.35
C ASN A 38 -1.86 9.95 -2.83
N ILE A 39 -2.20 11.16 -2.40
CA ILE A 39 -2.35 11.48 -0.98
C ILE A 39 -3.85 11.73 -0.71
N LEU A 40 -4.49 10.79 -0.03
CA LEU A 40 -5.87 10.94 0.42
C LEU A 40 -5.89 11.76 1.71
N ILE A 41 -6.45 12.97 1.64
CA ILE A 41 -6.62 13.83 2.79
C ILE A 41 -8.10 14.04 3.10
N GLY A 42 -8.45 14.10 4.36
CA GLY A 42 -9.82 14.26 4.84
C GLY A 42 -9.92 14.15 6.35
N SER A 43 -11.03 14.58 6.92
CA SER A 43 -11.31 14.46 8.34
C SER A 43 -11.41 12.99 8.79
N ASN A 44 -11.39 12.76 10.10
CA ASN A 44 -11.65 11.45 10.68
C ASN A 44 -13.04 10.94 10.29
N GLY A 45 -13.11 9.68 9.86
CA GLY A 45 -14.37 9.07 9.42
C GLY A 45 -14.84 9.48 8.02
N ALA A 46 -14.07 10.28 7.25
CA ALA A 46 -14.41 10.63 5.87
C ALA A 46 -14.41 9.43 4.91
N GLY A 47 -13.64 8.37 5.23
CA GLY A 47 -13.60 7.14 4.44
C GLY A 47 -12.24 6.81 3.82
N LYS A 48 -11.17 7.55 4.18
CA LYS A 48 -9.79 7.29 3.72
C LYS A 48 -9.36 5.84 3.99
N SER A 49 -9.49 5.38 5.24
CA SER A 49 -9.13 4.01 5.61
C SER A 49 -10.03 2.96 4.97
N ASN A 50 -11.30 3.31 4.62
CA ASN A 50 -12.16 2.42 3.83
C ASN A 50 -11.66 2.25 2.40
N PHE A 51 -11.16 3.31 1.77
CA PHE A 51 -10.50 3.22 0.46
C PHE A 51 -9.25 2.33 0.54
N ILE A 52 -8.39 2.54 1.54
CA ILE A 52 -7.20 1.69 1.76
C ILE A 52 -7.61 0.23 2.05
N SER A 53 -8.68 0.01 2.84
CA SER A 53 -9.16 -1.34 3.17
C SER A 53 -9.73 -2.10 1.97
N PHE A 54 -10.14 -1.42 0.91
CA PHE A 54 -10.56 -2.06 -0.33
C PHE A 54 -9.40 -2.84 -0.99
N PHE A 55 -8.18 -2.35 -0.83
CA PHE A 55 -7.00 -3.10 -1.29
C PHE A 55 -6.66 -4.30 -0.40
N LYS A 56 -7.13 -4.33 0.88
CA LYS A 56 -7.08 -5.56 1.69
C LYS A 56 -8.03 -6.61 1.13
N LEU A 57 -9.25 -6.20 0.74
CA LEU A 57 -10.20 -7.07 0.02
C LEU A 57 -9.56 -7.62 -1.25
N LEU A 58 -8.96 -6.76 -2.10
CA LEU A 58 -8.26 -7.18 -3.31
C LEU A 58 -7.15 -8.19 -3.01
N ASN A 59 -6.29 -7.89 -2.03
CA ASN A 59 -5.22 -8.81 -1.61
C ASN A 59 -5.77 -10.16 -1.13
N SER A 60 -6.91 -10.17 -0.42
CA SER A 60 -7.55 -11.42 0.03
C SER A 60 -8.11 -12.23 -1.13
N ILE A 61 -8.67 -11.57 -2.15
CA ILE A 61 -9.07 -12.21 -3.40
C ILE A 61 -7.86 -12.89 -4.06
N VAL A 62 -6.79 -12.15 -4.27
CA VAL A 62 -5.56 -12.64 -4.92
C VAL A 62 -4.89 -13.77 -4.13
N LYS A 63 -4.93 -13.72 -2.81
CA LYS A 63 -4.39 -14.76 -1.92
C LYS A 63 -5.34 -15.96 -1.73
N GLN A 64 -6.52 -15.97 -2.38
CA GLN A 64 -7.59 -16.98 -2.19
C GLN A 64 -8.01 -17.11 -0.70
N LYS A 65 -8.24 -15.99 -0.05
CA LYS A 65 -8.62 -15.84 1.36
C LYS A 65 -9.79 -14.86 1.54
N LEU A 66 -10.65 -14.74 0.51
CA LEU A 66 -11.77 -13.81 0.53
C LEU A 66 -12.72 -14.09 1.69
N GLN A 67 -13.05 -15.37 1.92
CA GLN A 67 -13.96 -15.74 3.03
C GLN A 67 -13.35 -15.45 4.40
N SER A 68 -12.04 -15.66 4.55
CA SER A 68 -11.31 -15.31 5.80
C SER A 68 -11.38 -13.80 6.06
N TYR A 69 -11.15 -12.98 5.03
CA TYR A 69 -11.26 -11.54 5.12
C TYR A 69 -12.67 -11.09 5.56
N VAL A 70 -13.71 -11.65 4.94
CA VAL A 70 -15.10 -11.32 5.29
C VAL A 70 -15.41 -11.72 6.74
N ALA A 71 -14.90 -12.87 7.20
CA ALA A 71 -15.05 -13.31 8.59
C ALA A 71 -14.31 -12.39 9.58
N GLU A 72 -13.09 -11.94 9.26
CA GLU A 72 -12.31 -10.97 10.04
C GLU A 72 -13.04 -9.63 10.16
N GLU A 73 -13.75 -9.20 9.11
CA GLU A 73 -14.60 -8.00 9.11
C GLU A 73 -15.97 -8.24 9.82
N SER A 74 -16.14 -9.40 10.49
CA SER A 74 -17.37 -9.81 11.17
C SER A 74 -18.59 -10.01 10.23
N GLY A 75 -18.34 -10.46 9.01
CA GLY A 75 -19.33 -10.90 8.03
C GLY A 75 -19.64 -9.86 6.94
N ALA A 76 -20.33 -10.32 5.90
CA ALA A 76 -20.66 -9.53 4.72
C ALA A 76 -21.37 -8.20 5.05
N ASN A 77 -22.22 -8.17 6.09
CA ASN A 77 -22.95 -6.96 6.46
C ASN A 77 -22.04 -5.75 6.77
N ASN A 78 -20.82 -5.98 7.25
CA ASN A 78 -19.87 -4.92 7.59
C ASN A 78 -18.96 -4.53 6.41
N VAL A 79 -18.98 -5.30 5.34
CA VAL A 79 -18.19 -5.06 4.12
C VAL A 79 -19.02 -4.31 3.08
N PHE A 80 -20.34 -4.57 3.01
CA PHE A 80 -21.27 -3.90 2.12
C PHE A 80 -21.62 -2.49 2.58
N HIS A 81 -21.88 -1.60 1.61
CA HIS A 81 -22.21 -0.20 1.89
C HIS A 81 -23.48 -0.09 2.75
N HIS A 82 -23.30 0.39 3.97
CA HIS A 82 -24.34 0.46 5.00
C HIS A 82 -25.13 -0.84 5.24
N GLY A 83 -24.50 -1.98 4.97
CA GLY A 83 -25.03 -3.31 5.21
C GLY A 83 -25.94 -3.84 4.10
N LEU A 84 -26.24 -5.12 4.20
CA LEU A 84 -26.98 -5.90 3.17
C LEU A 84 -28.42 -5.41 2.93
N LYS A 85 -28.98 -4.58 3.81
CA LYS A 85 -30.29 -3.97 3.59
C LYS A 85 -30.23 -2.81 2.59
N ASN A 86 -29.07 -2.21 2.38
CA ASN A 86 -28.88 -1.04 1.54
C ASN A 86 -28.11 -1.31 0.27
N SER A 87 -27.36 -2.41 0.21
CA SER A 87 -26.54 -2.77 -0.94
C SER A 87 -26.58 -4.26 -1.20
N GLU A 88 -26.85 -4.63 -2.44
CA GLU A 88 -27.00 -6.04 -2.87
C GLU A 88 -25.67 -6.62 -3.34
N PHE A 89 -24.74 -5.78 -3.84
CA PHE A 89 -23.46 -6.19 -4.41
C PHE A 89 -22.33 -5.24 -4.00
N ILE A 90 -21.08 -5.71 -4.12
CA ILE A 90 -19.87 -4.91 -4.13
C ILE A 90 -19.23 -5.05 -5.50
N LYS A 91 -18.86 -3.94 -6.15
CA LYS A 91 -18.13 -3.98 -7.41
C LYS A 91 -16.77 -3.33 -7.28
N GLY A 92 -15.75 -3.95 -7.89
CA GLY A 92 -14.41 -3.44 -8.01
C GLY A 92 -13.91 -3.50 -9.45
N GLU A 93 -13.21 -2.45 -9.89
CA GLU A 93 -12.56 -2.43 -11.19
C GLU A 93 -11.19 -1.77 -11.09
N PHE A 94 -10.18 -2.41 -11.68
CA PHE A 94 -8.79 -1.97 -11.69
C PHE A 94 -8.29 -1.91 -13.13
N ASP A 95 -7.92 -0.71 -13.58
CA ASP A 95 -7.44 -0.45 -14.93
C ASP A 95 -5.91 -0.33 -14.92
N PHE A 96 -5.24 -1.23 -15.65
CA PHE A 96 -3.78 -1.30 -15.81
C PHE A 96 -3.33 -0.96 -17.23
N ASN A 97 -4.00 -0.03 -17.88
CA ASN A 97 -3.75 0.31 -19.28
C ASN A 97 -2.33 0.86 -19.47
N SER A 98 -1.77 0.55 -20.62
CA SER A 98 -0.53 1.12 -21.12
C SER A 98 -0.77 1.63 -22.54
N ALA A 99 0.24 2.28 -23.15
CA ALA A 99 0.11 2.83 -24.49
C ALA A 99 -0.31 1.81 -25.58
N LYS A 100 -0.16 0.51 -25.33
CA LYS A 100 -0.44 -0.56 -26.31
C LYS A 100 -1.31 -1.68 -25.78
N HIS A 101 -1.64 -1.68 -24.50
CA HIS A 101 -2.37 -2.76 -23.84
C HIS A 101 -3.43 -2.19 -22.92
N HIS A 102 -4.65 -2.68 -23.05
CA HIS A 102 -5.76 -2.39 -22.16
C HIS A 102 -6.02 -3.65 -21.32
N ASN A 103 -5.75 -3.56 -20.03
CA ASN A 103 -5.92 -4.65 -19.08
C ASN A 103 -6.78 -4.16 -17.94
N ILE A 104 -7.92 -4.78 -17.75
CA ILE A 104 -8.84 -4.43 -16.67
C ILE A 104 -9.17 -5.71 -15.91
N TYR A 105 -9.17 -5.64 -14.60
CA TYR A 105 -9.74 -6.65 -13.75
C TYR A 105 -10.96 -6.09 -13.05
N SER A 106 -12.12 -6.70 -13.27
CA SER A 106 -13.34 -6.32 -12.57
C SER A 106 -14.02 -7.53 -11.92
N PHE A 107 -14.69 -7.27 -10.81
CA PHE A 107 -15.48 -8.28 -10.11
C PHE A 107 -16.74 -7.66 -9.50
N THR A 108 -17.77 -8.51 -9.35
CA THR A 108 -18.99 -8.25 -8.58
C THR A 108 -19.15 -9.35 -7.54
N LEU A 109 -19.24 -8.96 -6.27
CA LEU A 109 -19.46 -9.86 -5.14
C LEU A 109 -20.86 -9.68 -4.60
N ASN A 110 -21.59 -10.78 -4.39
CA ASN A 110 -22.89 -10.81 -3.71
C ASN A 110 -22.76 -11.54 -2.37
N ALA A 111 -23.63 -11.22 -1.42
CA ALA A 111 -23.69 -11.92 -0.14
C ALA A 111 -24.46 -13.24 -0.27
N ASN A 112 -24.00 -14.25 0.44
CA ASN A 112 -24.73 -15.49 0.62
C ASN A 112 -25.58 -15.47 1.91
N LYS A 113 -26.43 -16.49 2.10
CA LYS A 113 -27.31 -16.61 3.26
C LYS A 113 -26.55 -16.86 4.58
N ASP A 114 -25.32 -17.34 4.49
CA ASP A 114 -24.50 -17.72 5.66
C ASP A 114 -23.59 -16.57 6.11
N GLY A 115 -23.74 -15.37 5.52
CA GLY A 115 -22.96 -14.17 5.88
C GLY A 115 -21.60 -14.08 5.20
N GLY A 116 -21.27 -15.00 4.28
CA GLY A 116 -20.13 -14.92 3.38
C GLY A 116 -20.46 -14.17 2.09
N VAL A 117 -19.53 -14.20 1.13
CA VAL A 117 -19.71 -13.61 -0.20
C VAL A 117 -19.34 -14.61 -1.29
N TYR A 118 -19.82 -14.36 -2.51
CA TYR A 118 -19.46 -15.14 -3.70
C TYR A 118 -19.34 -14.22 -4.90
N PHE A 119 -18.60 -14.67 -5.91
CA PHE A 119 -18.47 -13.94 -7.17
C PHE A 119 -19.72 -14.17 -8.03
N GLU A 120 -20.47 -13.09 -8.28
CA GLU A 120 -21.51 -13.02 -9.30
C GLU A 120 -20.87 -12.85 -10.68
N GLU A 121 -19.89 -11.93 -10.76
CA GLU A 121 -19.08 -11.70 -11.94
C GLU A 121 -17.62 -11.60 -11.57
N GLU A 122 -16.76 -12.11 -12.44
CA GLU A 122 -15.31 -11.95 -12.38
C GLU A 122 -14.78 -11.89 -13.80
N ILE A 123 -14.33 -10.69 -14.24
CA ILE A 123 -14.04 -10.42 -15.64
C ILE A 123 -12.61 -9.90 -15.77
N PRO A 124 -11.64 -10.76 -16.15
CA PRO A 124 -10.37 -10.32 -16.68
C PRO A 124 -10.57 -9.85 -18.14
N PHE A 125 -10.25 -8.59 -18.40
CA PHE A 125 -10.29 -7.99 -19.73
C PHE A 125 -8.86 -7.75 -20.22
N TYR A 126 -8.59 -8.12 -21.48
CA TYR A 126 -7.35 -7.85 -22.16
C TYR A 126 -7.59 -7.47 -23.63
N LYS A 127 -6.99 -6.37 -24.07
CA LYS A 127 -6.97 -5.93 -25.47
C LYS A 127 -5.58 -5.40 -25.81
N HIS A 128 -5.10 -5.71 -27.00
CA HIS A 128 -3.86 -5.19 -27.55
C HIS A 128 -4.17 -4.39 -28.82
N ASP A 129 -3.64 -3.17 -28.96
CA ASP A 129 -4.00 -2.25 -30.04
C ASP A 129 -3.64 -2.75 -31.45
N ILE A 130 -2.64 -3.64 -31.56
CA ILE A 130 -2.16 -4.18 -32.84
C ILE A 130 -2.98 -5.41 -33.31
N TYR A 131 -3.66 -6.09 -32.39
CA TYR A 131 -4.42 -7.30 -32.71
C TYR A 131 -5.93 -7.02 -32.71
N THR A 132 -6.64 -7.56 -33.69
CA THR A 132 -8.09 -7.34 -33.88
C THR A 132 -8.98 -8.09 -32.88
N GLY A 133 -8.43 -8.66 -31.82
CA GLY A 133 -9.18 -9.40 -30.79
C GLY A 133 -9.07 -8.76 -29.41
N ASN A 134 -10.18 -8.70 -28.71
CA ASN A 134 -10.21 -8.51 -27.27
C ASN A 134 -10.58 -9.83 -26.59
N TYR A 135 -10.07 -10.00 -25.36
CA TYR A 135 -10.46 -11.09 -24.49
C TYR A 135 -11.25 -10.50 -23.32
N SER A 136 -12.47 -11.01 -23.11
CA SER A 136 -13.33 -10.64 -21.99
C SER A 136 -14.32 -11.78 -21.76
N ASP A 137 -14.08 -12.59 -20.76
CA ASP A 137 -15.01 -13.65 -20.34
C ASP A 137 -15.34 -13.50 -18.86
N ASN A 138 -16.59 -13.68 -18.50
CA ASN A 138 -16.94 -13.87 -17.10
C ASN A 138 -16.49 -15.26 -16.66
N ILE A 139 -15.49 -15.30 -15.75
CA ILE A 139 -14.93 -16.54 -15.20
C ILE A 139 -15.60 -16.96 -13.89
N ALA A 140 -16.55 -16.16 -13.37
CA ALA A 140 -17.32 -16.49 -12.19
C ALA A 140 -18.34 -17.59 -12.48
N SER A 141 -18.63 -18.38 -11.47
CA SER A 141 -19.64 -19.44 -11.48
C SER A 141 -20.31 -19.61 -10.10
N GLY A 142 -20.50 -18.50 -9.36
CA GLY A 142 -20.95 -18.53 -7.97
C GLY A 142 -19.88 -19.01 -6.99
N ASN A 143 -18.62 -18.93 -7.37
CA ASN A 143 -17.47 -19.39 -6.57
C ASN A 143 -17.19 -18.46 -5.40
N PHE A 144 -16.68 -19.03 -4.31
CA PHE A 144 -16.34 -18.32 -3.08
C PHE A 144 -14.94 -17.69 -3.09
N GLU A 145 -14.06 -18.14 -3.97
CA GLU A 145 -12.72 -17.64 -4.18
C GLU A 145 -12.48 -17.39 -5.68
N THR A 146 -11.51 -16.57 -6.03
CA THR A 146 -11.22 -16.21 -7.41
C THR A 146 -10.93 -17.42 -8.31
N ASN A 147 -11.39 -17.36 -9.54
CA ASN A 147 -11.08 -18.33 -10.60
C ASN A 147 -9.90 -17.89 -11.49
N LEU A 148 -9.29 -16.72 -11.27
CA LEU A 148 -8.15 -16.22 -12.06
C LEU A 148 -7.01 -17.23 -12.21
N PHE A 149 -6.75 -18.02 -11.16
CA PHE A 149 -5.64 -19.00 -11.16
C PHE A 149 -5.95 -20.30 -11.90
N LYS A 150 -7.21 -20.54 -12.30
CA LYS A 150 -7.63 -21.82 -12.90
C LYS A 150 -7.35 -21.90 -14.40
N ASN A 151 -7.29 -20.79 -15.10
CA ASN A 151 -7.34 -20.76 -16.56
C ASN A 151 -5.98 -20.78 -17.26
N HIS A 152 -4.87 -20.51 -16.56
CA HIS A 152 -3.48 -20.51 -17.07
C HIS A 152 -3.28 -19.75 -18.39
N ARG A 153 -4.11 -18.73 -18.68
CA ARG A 153 -3.97 -17.89 -19.87
C ARG A 153 -2.93 -16.81 -19.61
N LYS A 154 -2.15 -16.45 -20.62
CA LYS A 154 -1.12 -15.39 -20.50
C LYS A 154 -1.69 -14.04 -20.07
N ALA A 155 -2.92 -13.73 -20.46
CA ALA A 155 -3.64 -12.53 -20.05
C ALA A 155 -3.95 -12.56 -18.55
N ASP A 156 -4.41 -13.70 -18.03
CA ASP A 156 -4.71 -13.88 -16.61
C ASP A 156 -3.42 -13.84 -15.79
N GLU A 157 -2.32 -14.45 -16.23
CA GLU A 157 -1.00 -14.39 -15.60
C GLU A 157 -0.49 -12.94 -15.50
N TYR A 158 -0.72 -12.11 -16.52
CA TYR A 158 -0.36 -10.70 -16.48
C TYR A 158 -1.14 -9.95 -15.39
N LEU A 159 -2.47 -10.13 -15.34
CA LEU A 159 -3.31 -9.50 -14.31
C LEU A 159 -2.96 -10.00 -12.91
N ILE A 160 -2.76 -11.31 -12.73
CA ILE A 160 -2.31 -11.89 -11.45
C ILE A 160 -1.03 -11.22 -10.97
N ASN A 161 -0.01 -11.11 -11.84
CA ASN A 161 1.25 -10.48 -11.49
C ASN A 161 1.06 -9.00 -11.09
N ARG A 162 0.17 -8.26 -11.79
CA ARG A 162 -0.15 -6.86 -11.45
C ARG A 162 -0.88 -6.76 -10.11
N LEU A 163 -1.87 -7.61 -9.89
CA LEU A 163 -2.65 -7.64 -8.65
C LEU A 163 -1.81 -8.07 -7.44
N GLN A 164 -0.79 -8.90 -7.65
CA GLN A 164 0.16 -9.31 -6.60
C GLN A 164 1.18 -8.23 -6.22
N GLU A 165 1.32 -7.16 -7.00
CA GLU A 165 2.24 -6.06 -6.70
C GLU A 165 1.71 -5.05 -5.67
N PHE A 166 0.43 -5.15 -5.31
CA PHE A 166 -0.15 -4.31 -4.26
C PHE A 166 0.34 -4.76 -2.89
N ARG A 167 0.99 -3.85 -2.16
CA ARG A 167 1.43 -4.07 -0.79
C ARG A 167 0.90 -2.97 0.12
N LEU A 168 0.16 -3.38 1.13
CA LEU A 168 -0.37 -2.49 2.15
C LEU A 168 0.44 -2.63 3.44
N TYR A 169 1.17 -1.59 3.81
CA TYR A 169 2.03 -1.59 4.99
C TYR A 169 1.36 -0.87 6.17
N HIS A 170 1.50 -1.46 7.34
CA HIS A 170 0.96 -0.98 8.60
C HIS A 170 2.03 -1.01 9.68
N PHE A 171 2.66 0.10 9.95
CA PHE A 171 3.68 0.19 11.00
C PHE A 171 3.14 0.87 12.26
N HIS A 172 1.83 0.69 12.55
CA HIS A 172 1.19 1.32 13.71
C HIS A 172 1.49 0.61 15.01
N ASP A 173 1.61 -0.72 14.99
CA ASP A 173 1.94 -1.47 16.19
C ASP A 173 3.44 -1.36 16.50
N THR A 174 3.74 -0.46 17.43
CA THR A 174 5.07 -0.25 18.01
C THR A 174 5.04 -0.47 19.53
N GLY A 175 3.97 -1.04 20.07
CA GLY A 175 3.81 -1.34 21.47
C GLY A 175 4.86 -2.32 22.02
N LYS A 176 4.80 -2.63 23.31
CA LYS A 176 5.78 -3.55 23.96
C LYS A 176 5.76 -4.96 23.37
N THR A 177 4.59 -5.42 22.91
CA THR A 177 4.37 -6.75 22.33
C THR A 177 4.44 -6.78 20.81
N ALA A 178 4.69 -5.63 20.17
CA ALA A 178 4.77 -5.51 18.72
C ALA A 178 5.74 -6.53 18.11
N LEU A 179 5.32 -7.19 17.04
CA LEU A 179 6.09 -8.26 16.40
C LEU A 179 7.46 -7.79 15.89
N VAL A 180 7.57 -6.53 15.45
CA VAL A 180 8.85 -5.90 15.04
C VAL A 180 9.88 -5.84 16.18
N LYS A 181 9.45 -5.87 17.43
CA LYS A 181 10.30 -5.89 18.65
C LYS A 181 10.67 -7.29 19.11
N GLN A 182 10.08 -8.33 18.51
CA GLN A 182 10.32 -9.73 18.86
C GLN A 182 11.44 -10.35 18.01
N SER A 183 11.92 -11.53 18.42
CA SER A 183 12.81 -12.35 17.60
C SER A 183 12.01 -12.97 16.45
N PHE A 184 12.59 -13.01 15.27
CA PHE A 184 11.97 -13.57 14.09
C PHE A 184 12.92 -14.53 13.36
N ASN A 185 12.37 -15.43 12.53
CA ASN A 185 13.18 -16.39 11.79
C ASN A 185 14.10 -15.64 10.81
N ILE A 186 15.40 -15.96 10.86
CA ILE A 186 16.42 -15.32 10.04
C ILE A 186 16.27 -15.61 8.55
N GLN A 187 15.63 -16.72 8.18
CA GLN A 187 15.40 -17.13 6.79
C GLN A 187 14.23 -16.35 6.13
N ASP A 188 13.32 -15.76 6.93
CA ASP A 188 12.22 -14.95 6.43
C ASP A 188 12.69 -13.53 6.09
N ASN A 189 13.49 -13.39 5.05
CA ASN A 189 14.23 -12.18 4.74
C ASN A 189 14.17 -11.74 3.26
N GLU A 190 13.36 -12.38 2.41
CA GLU A 190 13.30 -12.06 0.98
C GLU A 190 12.70 -10.67 0.71
N PHE A 191 11.67 -10.30 1.47
CA PHE A 191 10.98 -9.01 1.37
C PHE A 191 10.55 -8.55 2.77
N LEU A 192 10.38 -7.25 2.94
CA LEU A 192 9.87 -6.69 4.18
C LEU A 192 8.37 -6.98 4.30
N TYR A 193 7.94 -7.59 5.42
CA TYR A 193 6.53 -7.87 5.67
C TYR A 193 5.72 -6.60 5.95
N GLU A 194 4.42 -6.69 5.73
CA GLU A 194 3.48 -5.58 5.81
C GLU A 194 3.43 -4.91 7.20
N ASP A 195 3.77 -5.64 8.26
CA ASP A 195 3.89 -5.19 9.66
C ASP A 195 5.33 -5.07 10.16
N ALA A 196 6.31 -5.21 9.27
CA ALA A 196 7.74 -5.19 9.55
C ALA A 196 8.23 -6.21 10.61
N ARG A 197 7.45 -7.27 10.92
CA ARG A 197 7.84 -8.28 11.91
C ARG A 197 9.22 -8.90 11.64
N ASN A 198 9.60 -8.98 10.37
CA ASN A 198 10.88 -9.53 9.92
C ASN A 198 11.96 -8.46 9.66
N LEU A 199 11.81 -7.25 10.19
CA LEU A 199 12.75 -6.14 9.94
C LEU A 199 14.20 -6.52 10.24
N ALA A 200 14.45 -7.19 11.37
CA ALA A 200 15.80 -7.63 11.74
C ALA A 200 16.39 -8.62 10.73
N SER A 201 15.59 -9.61 10.30
CA SER A 201 16.00 -10.63 9.31
C SER A 201 16.26 -9.99 7.94
N PHE A 202 15.41 -9.04 7.54
CA PHE A 202 15.55 -8.31 6.29
C PHE A 202 16.82 -7.43 6.26
N LEU A 203 17.07 -6.67 7.34
CA LEU A 203 18.29 -5.86 7.47
C LEU A 203 19.55 -6.75 7.53
N PHE A 204 19.48 -7.91 8.20
CA PHE A 204 20.57 -8.89 8.20
C PHE A 204 20.89 -9.38 6.79
N ARG A 205 19.89 -9.70 5.97
CA ARG A 205 20.11 -10.04 4.56
C ARG A 205 20.77 -8.88 3.81
N LEU A 206 20.32 -7.64 4.02
CA LEU A 206 20.93 -6.46 3.40
C LEU A 206 22.39 -6.30 3.81
N SER A 207 22.75 -6.57 5.06
CA SER A 207 24.15 -6.48 5.53
C SER A 207 25.09 -7.41 4.78
N ILE A 208 24.59 -8.55 4.31
CA ILE A 208 25.37 -9.56 3.57
C ILE A 208 25.34 -9.31 2.06
N LYS A 209 24.14 -9.07 1.49
CA LYS A 209 23.95 -9.02 0.04
C LYS A 209 24.02 -7.62 -0.55
N GLU A 210 23.63 -6.60 0.22
CA GLU A 210 23.45 -5.21 -0.23
C GLU A 210 23.98 -4.21 0.81
N PRO A 211 25.25 -4.30 1.24
CA PRO A 211 25.78 -3.50 2.36
C PRO A 211 25.69 -2.00 2.12
N ARG A 212 25.79 -1.54 0.86
CA ARG A 212 25.64 -0.13 0.50
C ARG A 212 24.20 0.38 0.73
N VAL A 213 23.20 -0.49 0.59
CA VAL A 213 21.79 -0.15 0.87
C VAL A 213 21.61 -0.02 2.38
N LEU A 214 22.14 -0.96 3.17
CA LEU A 214 22.10 -0.87 4.63
C LEU A 214 22.79 0.42 5.12
N GLU A 215 23.96 0.74 4.60
CA GLU A 215 24.68 2.00 4.94
C GLU A 215 23.82 3.23 4.63
N LYS A 216 23.10 3.24 3.49
CA LYS A 216 22.20 4.34 3.15
C LYS A 216 21.01 4.41 4.11
N ILE A 217 20.43 3.28 4.52
CA ILE A 217 19.36 3.21 5.53
C ILE A 217 19.87 3.81 6.84
N GLU A 218 21.03 3.36 7.35
CA GLU A 218 21.63 3.85 8.59
C GLU A 218 21.94 5.36 8.53
N LYS A 219 22.51 5.85 7.43
CA LYS A 219 22.74 7.29 7.21
C LYS A 219 21.44 8.10 7.25
N THR A 220 20.37 7.57 6.67
CA THR A 220 19.06 8.24 6.67
C THR A 220 18.45 8.24 8.08
N ILE A 221 18.59 7.14 8.84
CA ILE A 221 18.17 7.08 10.25
C ILE A 221 18.90 8.13 11.09
N LYS A 222 20.20 8.32 10.89
CA LYS A 222 21.00 9.33 11.62
C LYS A 222 20.49 10.76 11.43
N LEU A 223 19.80 11.07 10.34
CA LEU A 223 19.20 12.39 10.14
C LEU A 223 18.07 12.67 11.13
N ILE A 224 17.29 11.64 11.50
CA ILE A 224 16.12 11.77 12.39
C ILE A 224 16.42 11.35 13.83
N ALA A 225 17.41 10.50 14.02
CA ALA A 225 17.88 9.98 15.31
C ALA A 225 19.41 10.12 15.41
N PRO A 226 19.95 11.32 15.70
CA PRO A 226 21.39 11.58 15.68
C PRO A 226 22.20 10.74 16.68
N TYR A 227 21.54 10.20 17.70
CA TYR A 227 22.13 9.28 18.68
C TYR A 227 22.34 7.86 18.14
N PHE A 228 21.63 7.47 17.09
CA PHE A 228 21.79 6.15 16.45
C PHE A 228 23.14 6.09 15.73
N ASP A 229 23.90 4.99 15.90
CA ASP A 229 25.12 4.76 15.13
C ASP A 229 24.91 3.70 14.05
N LYS A 230 24.61 2.47 14.42
CA LYS A 230 24.48 1.35 13.47
C LYS A 230 23.62 0.23 14.04
N PHE A 231 23.12 -0.63 13.17
CA PHE A 231 22.52 -1.88 13.56
C PHE A 231 23.58 -2.92 13.94
N ILE A 232 23.26 -3.76 14.92
CA ILE A 232 24.04 -4.94 15.30
C ILE A 232 23.22 -6.18 14.93
N LEU A 233 23.45 -6.67 13.73
CA LEU A 233 22.67 -7.73 13.10
C LEU A 233 23.39 -9.08 13.27
N LYS A 234 23.11 -9.74 14.39
CA LYS A 234 23.68 -11.06 14.72
C LYS A 234 22.56 -12.01 15.11
N PRO A 235 22.65 -13.30 14.71
CA PRO A 235 21.73 -14.33 15.20
C PRO A 235 21.73 -14.37 16.75
N ASP A 236 20.61 -14.82 17.31
CA ASP A 236 20.48 -15.00 18.76
C ASP A 236 21.42 -16.14 19.21
N ILE A 237 22.20 -15.90 20.30
CA ILE A 237 23.18 -16.86 20.83
C ILE A 237 22.50 -18.17 21.27
N LYS A 238 21.23 -18.09 21.71
CA LYS A 238 20.47 -19.25 22.18
C LYS A 238 19.73 -20.00 21.07
N ASN A 239 19.47 -19.34 19.97
CA ASN A 239 18.79 -19.89 18.81
C ASN A 239 19.26 -19.18 17.54
N GLU A 240 20.27 -19.76 16.89
CA GLU A 240 20.89 -19.19 15.68
C GLU A 240 19.92 -19.06 14.47
N GLU A 241 18.75 -19.73 14.52
CA GLU A 241 17.70 -19.59 13.50
C GLU A 241 16.87 -18.30 13.66
N THR A 242 17.08 -17.56 14.73
CA THR A 242 16.33 -16.32 15.01
C THR A 242 17.24 -15.11 15.15
N ILE A 243 16.69 -13.95 14.87
CA ILE A 243 17.36 -12.67 15.04
C ILE A 243 16.40 -11.64 15.64
N LYS A 244 16.93 -10.75 16.44
CA LYS A 244 16.22 -9.61 17.03
C LYS A 244 16.87 -8.32 16.60
N LEU A 245 16.07 -7.27 16.40
CA LEU A 245 16.57 -5.95 16.04
C LEU A 245 17.38 -5.38 17.21
N SER A 246 18.70 -5.25 16.99
CA SER A 246 19.63 -4.64 17.92
C SER A 246 20.40 -3.52 17.24
N TRP A 247 20.74 -2.50 18.00
CA TRP A 247 21.42 -1.32 17.52
C TRP A 247 22.39 -0.77 18.58
N GLN A 248 23.29 0.07 18.15
CA GLN A 248 24.29 0.76 18.96
C GLN A 248 24.09 2.26 18.91
N GLU A 249 24.25 2.89 20.05
CA GLU A 249 24.24 4.36 20.17
C GLU A 249 25.63 4.92 19.86
N LYS A 250 25.63 6.12 19.31
CA LYS A 250 26.88 6.85 19.03
C LYS A 250 27.67 7.07 20.31
N ASP A 251 28.98 6.87 20.23
CA ASP A 251 29.93 7.04 21.33
C ASP A 251 29.63 6.11 22.56
N SER A 252 28.94 4.98 22.32
CA SER A 252 28.60 3.99 23.34
C SER A 252 28.90 2.57 22.87
N ASP A 253 29.45 1.74 23.76
CA ASP A 253 29.63 0.30 23.52
C ASP A 253 28.40 -0.53 23.92
N MET A 254 27.36 0.10 24.46
CA MET A 254 26.13 -0.58 24.87
C MET A 254 25.29 -1.02 23.67
N LEU A 255 24.79 -2.24 23.77
CA LEU A 255 23.82 -2.78 22.82
C LEU A 255 22.39 -2.52 23.30
N PHE A 256 21.61 -1.93 22.44
CA PHE A 256 20.19 -1.68 22.65
C PHE A 256 19.37 -2.58 21.72
N ASN A 257 18.16 -2.93 22.14
CA ASN A 257 17.19 -3.60 21.28
C ASN A 257 16.10 -2.64 20.84
N ALA A 258 15.21 -3.08 19.95
CA ALA A 258 14.11 -2.26 19.42
C ALA A 258 13.20 -1.65 20.50
N SER A 259 13.10 -2.25 21.69
CA SER A 259 12.27 -1.74 22.79
C SER A 259 12.78 -0.44 23.42
N HIS A 260 14.03 -0.08 23.15
CA HIS A 260 14.65 1.18 23.61
C HIS A 260 14.46 2.33 22.60
N LEU A 261 13.95 2.05 21.41
CA LEU A 261 13.58 3.08 20.44
C LEU A 261 12.22 3.67 20.80
N SER A 262 12.07 4.98 20.57
CA SER A 262 10.74 5.59 20.63
C SER A 262 9.87 4.99 19.51
N ASP A 263 8.55 4.98 19.70
CA ASP A 263 7.62 4.44 18.70
C ASP A 263 7.74 5.16 17.35
N GLY A 264 7.90 6.49 17.34
CA GLY A 264 8.13 7.27 16.13
C GLY A 264 9.45 6.90 15.43
N THR A 265 10.54 6.73 16.20
CA THR A 265 11.84 6.32 15.63
C THR A 265 11.75 4.91 15.01
N LEU A 266 11.15 3.95 15.71
CA LEU A 266 11.00 2.58 15.19
C LEU A 266 10.15 2.57 13.92
N ARG A 267 9.04 3.30 13.91
CA ARG A 267 8.19 3.45 12.73
C ARG A 267 8.95 4.06 11.55
N MET A 268 9.71 5.11 11.81
CA MET A 268 10.50 5.75 10.76
C MET A 268 11.61 4.82 10.23
N ILE A 269 12.21 3.97 11.06
CA ILE A 269 13.16 2.93 10.62
C ILE A 269 12.47 1.94 9.67
N CYS A 270 11.25 1.51 9.97
CA CYS A 270 10.47 0.63 9.08
C CYS A 270 10.19 1.31 7.73
N LEU A 271 9.76 2.59 7.75
CA LEU A 271 9.49 3.37 6.55
C LEU A 271 10.76 3.62 5.71
N ILE A 272 11.86 4.01 6.34
CA ILE A 272 13.16 4.21 5.65
C ILE A 272 13.58 2.88 4.98
N THR A 273 13.47 1.77 5.69
CA THR A 273 13.81 0.44 5.15
C THR A 273 12.91 0.09 3.96
N LEU A 274 11.59 0.31 4.07
CA LEU A 274 10.63 0.10 2.99
C LEU A 274 10.98 0.92 1.75
N PHE A 275 11.28 2.21 1.90
CA PHE A 275 11.50 3.10 0.76
C PHE A 275 12.91 2.98 0.14
N LEU A 276 13.89 2.50 0.88
CA LEU A 276 15.27 2.35 0.40
C LEU A 276 15.64 0.92 -0.01
N GLN A 277 14.76 -0.08 0.19
CA GLN A 277 15.03 -1.46 -0.20
C GLN A 277 15.35 -1.60 -1.70
N PRO A 278 16.17 -2.61 -2.11
CA PRO A 278 16.62 -2.74 -3.50
C PRO A 278 15.51 -3.01 -4.50
N ASN A 279 14.52 -3.83 -4.11
CA ASN A 279 13.39 -4.26 -4.94
C ASN A 279 12.07 -3.89 -4.24
N PRO A 280 11.67 -2.62 -4.25
CA PRO A 280 10.42 -2.22 -3.64
C PRO A 280 9.23 -2.76 -4.43
N PRO A 281 8.07 -2.98 -3.78
CA PRO A 281 6.82 -3.26 -4.49
C PRO A 281 6.50 -2.17 -5.49
N LYS A 282 5.77 -2.51 -6.54
CA LYS A 282 5.38 -1.54 -7.57
C LYS A 282 4.26 -0.61 -7.13
N ILE A 283 3.41 -1.07 -6.22
CA ILE A 283 2.34 -0.25 -5.63
C ILE A 283 2.41 -0.40 -4.11
N ILE A 284 2.65 0.70 -3.43
CA ILE A 284 2.72 0.78 -1.97
C ILE A 284 1.53 1.58 -1.45
N LEU A 285 0.82 1.00 -0.50
CA LEU A 285 -0.25 1.67 0.24
C LEU A 285 0.17 1.86 1.69
N LEU A 286 -0.09 3.04 2.24
CA LEU A 286 0.20 3.39 3.63
C LEU A 286 -1.02 4.10 4.23
N ASP A 287 -1.41 3.68 5.42
CA ASP A 287 -2.44 4.36 6.20
C ASP A 287 -1.78 5.13 7.33
N GLU A 288 -1.96 6.46 7.37
CA GLU A 288 -1.42 7.39 8.38
C GLU A 288 0.05 7.14 8.77
N PRO A 289 0.99 7.12 7.81
CA PRO A 289 2.40 6.81 8.09
C PRO A 289 3.08 7.86 8.98
N GLU A 290 2.49 9.04 9.09
CA GLU A 290 2.99 10.19 9.85
C GLU A 290 2.78 10.07 11.37
N LEU A 291 1.95 9.16 11.85
CA LEU A 291 1.59 9.08 13.27
C LEU A 291 2.82 8.95 14.18
N GLY A 292 2.94 9.91 15.12
CA GLY A 292 4.04 9.94 16.08
C GLY A 292 5.38 10.39 15.52
N LEU A 293 5.43 10.92 14.28
CA LEU A 293 6.64 11.45 13.68
C LEU A 293 6.79 12.95 13.98
N HIS A 294 8.04 13.35 14.22
CA HIS A 294 8.40 14.77 14.34
C HIS A 294 8.33 15.46 12.96
N PRO A 295 7.99 16.77 12.87
CA PRO A 295 7.90 17.49 11.59
C PRO A 295 9.10 17.29 10.65
N PHE A 296 10.33 17.32 11.17
CA PHE A 296 11.52 17.03 10.35
C PHE A 296 11.49 15.62 9.73
N ALA A 297 11.00 14.63 10.46
CA ALA A 297 10.87 13.28 9.93
C ALA A 297 9.83 13.18 8.80
N LEU A 298 8.80 14.05 8.80
CA LEU A 298 7.83 14.15 7.71
C LEU A 298 8.47 14.66 6.41
N THR A 299 9.38 15.61 6.49
CA THR A 299 10.15 16.08 5.32
C THR A 299 10.99 14.94 4.76
N VAL A 300 11.73 14.21 5.61
CA VAL A 300 12.51 13.03 5.18
C VAL A 300 11.61 11.98 4.56
N LEU A 301 10.44 11.71 5.16
CA LEU A 301 9.45 10.76 4.63
C LEU A 301 8.97 11.18 3.24
N SER A 302 8.62 12.44 3.05
CA SER A 302 8.15 12.94 1.75
C SER A 302 9.21 12.84 0.66
N ASP A 303 10.47 13.11 0.99
CA ASP A 303 11.59 12.97 0.05
C ASP A 303 11.83 11.51 -0.35
N LEU A 304 11.70 10.57 0.60
CA LEU A 304 11.77 9.13 0.33
C LEU A 304 10.64 8.68 -0.58
N ILE A 305 9.40 9.14 -0.36
CA ILE A 305 8.24 8.85 -1.21
C ILE A 305 8.48 9.35 -2.63
N LYS A 306 8.88 10.61 -2.80
CA LYS A 306 9.19 11.20 -4.10
C LYS A 306 10.33 10.45 -4.81
N GLY A 307 11.40 10.14 -4.06
CA GLY A 307 12.53 9.41 -4.60
C GLY A 307 12.20 7.99 -5.05
N LEU A 308 11.25 7.33 -4.40
CA LEU A 308 10.78 6.02 -4.79
C LEU A 308 9.82 6.09 -5.98
N SER A 309 8.90 7.04 -5.97
CA SER A 309 7.97 7.29 -7.08
C SER A 309 8.70 7.61 -8.38
N ALA A 310 9.76 8.42 -8.32
CA ALA A 310 10.62 8.72 -9.47
C ALA A 310 11.30 7.46 -10.08
N LYS A 311 11.37 6.35 -9.33
CA LYS A 311 11.87 5.03 -9.81
C LYS A 311 10.77 4.12 -10.35
N GLY A 312 9.52 4.61 -10.44
CA GLY A 312 8.40 3.90 -11.02
C GLY A 312 7.57 3.07 -10.04
N THR A 313 7.67 3.33 -8.73
CA THR A 313 6.73 2.79 -7.74
C THR A 313 5.59 3.77 -7.54
N GLN A 314 4.35 3.33 -7.65
CA GLN A 314 3.18 4.13 -7.28
C GLN A 314 2.95 4.07 -5.77
N VAL A 315 2.65 5.22 -5.18
CA VAL A 315 2.40 5.33 -3.74
C VAL A 315 1.03 5.92 -3.48
N ILE A 316 0.25 5.26 -2.62
CA ILE A 316 -1.07 5.71 -2.18
C ILE A 316 -1.02 5.84 -0.66
N ILE A 317 -1.27 7.03 -0.15
CA ILE A 317 -1.18 7.33 1.29
C ILE A 317 -2.49 7.93 1.75
N SER A 318 -3.02 7.46 2.87
CA SER A 318 -4.04 8.20 3.61
C SER A 318 -3.37 8.97 4.74
N THR A 319 -3.76 10.22 4.93
CA THR A 319 -3.20 11.10 5.97
C THR A 319 -4.22 12.10 6.49
N GLN A 320 -3.95 12.64 7.68
CA GLN A 320 -4.61 13.81 8.24
C GLN A 320 -3.61 14.93 8.53
N SER A 321 -2.34 14.71 8.21
CA SER A 321 -1.25 15.60 8.55
C SER A 321 -1.10 16.71 7.52
N VAL A 322 -1.47 17.93 7.91
CA VAL A 322 -1.20 19.15 7.16
C VAL A 322 0.30 19.30 6.86
N PRO A 323 1.21 19.15 7.84
CA PRO A 323 2.65 19.24 7.58
C PRO A 323 3.18 18.18 6.60
N LEU A 324 2.53 17.03 6.46
CA LEU A 324 2.93 16.04 5.46
C LEU A 324 2.53 16.50 4.06
N ILE A 325 1.29 16.98 3.88
CA ILE A 325 0.79 17.36 2.56
C ILE A 325 1.50 18.59 1.99
N GLU A 326 1.99 19.50 2.81
CA GLU A 326 2.76 20.68 2.37
C GLU A 326 4.01 20.32 1.57
N ASN A 327 4.50 19.10 1.72
CA ASN A 327 5.64 18.61 0.96
C ASN A 327 5.28 18.07 -0.44
N PHE A 328 4.01 18.03 -0.82
CA PHE A 328 3.54 17.45 -2.09
C PHE A 328 2.90 18.53 -2.97
N THR A 329 2.55 18.16 -4.19
CA THR A 329 1.85 19.06 -5.10
C THR A 329 0.34 18.80 -5.07
N ILE A 330 -0.44 19.79 -5.44
CA ILE A 330 -1.90 19.65 -5.53
C ILE A 330 -2.33 18.52 -6.46
N ASN A 331 -1.50 18.21 -7.45
CA ASN A 331 -1.74 17.10 -8.37
C ASN A 331 -1.69 15.73 -7.67
N ASP A 332 -1.00 15.63 -6.54
CA ASP A 332 -0.85 14.39 -5.77
C ASP A 332 -2.03 14.17 -4.81
N ILE A 333 -2.85 15.22 -4.58
CA ILE A 333 -3.91 15.23 -3.56
C ILE A 333 -5.20 14.61 -4.10
N ILE A 334 -5.87 13.87 -3.22
CA ILE A 334 -7.24 13.38 -3.33
C ILE A 334 -7.96 13.82 -2.06
N ILE A 335 -8.92 14.72 -2.20
CA ILE A 335 -9.75 15.18 -1.09
C ILE A 335 -10.80 14.11 -0.81
N VAL A 336 -10.94 13.73 0.46
CA VAL A 336 -11.93 12.76 0.92
C VAL A 336 -12.85 13.44 1.92
N GLU A 337 -14.10 13.59 1.53
CA GLU A 337 -15.15 14.25 2.30
C GLU A 337 -16.27 13.27 2.63
N LYS A 338 -17.07 13.61 3.65
CA LYS A 338 -18.28 12.89 3.97
C LYS A 338 -19.50 13.73 3.59
N ASP A 339 -20.33 13.20 2.69
CA ASP A 339 -21.62 13.77 2.36
C ASP A 339 -22.73 12.85 2.93
N GLY A 340 -23.34 13.28 4.02
CA GLY A 340 -24.28 12.46 4.76
C GLY A 340 -23.67 11.14 5.22
N LYS A 341 -24.07 10.04 4.59
CA LYS A 341 -23.55 8.69 4.89
C LYS A 341 -22.46 8.23 3.90
N LYS A 342 -22.19 8.97 2.84
CA LYS A 342 -21.30 8.57 1.73
C LYS A 342 -19.94 9.22 1.86
N SER A 343 -18.91 8.51 1.41
CA SER A 343 -17.58 9.07 1.20
C SER A 343 -17.44 9.54 -0.23
N ILE A 344 -17.02 10.80 -0.41
CA ILE A 344 -16.76 11.42 -1.71
C ILE A 344 -15.26 11.58 -1.86
N PHE A 345 -14.75 11.24 -3.03
CA PHE A 345 -13.33 11.35 -3.39
C PHE A 345 -13.20 12.27 -4.60
N LYS A 346 -12.44 13.34 -4.47
CA LYS A 346 -12.26 14.33 -5.54
C LYS A 346 -10.79 14.68 -5.69
N ARG A 347 -10.33 14.85 -6.92
CA ARG A 347 -9.10 15.60 -7.15
C ARG A 347 -9.44 17.10 -7.15
N PRO A 348 -8.57 17.92 -6.53
CA PRO A 348 -8.75 19.38 -6.54
C PRO A 348 -8.85 19.92 -7.98
N ASP A 349 -9.76 20.86 -8.19
CA ASP A 349 -9.87 21.54 -9.48
C ASP A 349 -8.74 22.57 -9.62
N MET A 350 -7.83 22.30 -10.56
CA MET A 350 -6.66 23.15 -10.79
C MET A 350 -7.00 24.53 -11.33
N GLU A 351 -8.11 24.70 -12.05
CA GLU A 351 -8.50 26.01 -12.58
C GLU A 351 -9.03 26.91 -11.48
N PHE A 352 -9.82 26.35 -10.58
CA PHE A 352 -10.37 27.08 -9.43
C PHE A 352 -9.29 27.47 -8.42
N LEU A 353 -8.26 26.65 -8.26
CA LEU A 353 -7.24 26.86 -7.21
C LEU A 353 -6.02 27.65 -7.69
N LYS A 354 -5.88 27.96 -8.99
CA LYS A 354 -4.72 28.70 -9.49
C LYS A 354 -4.50 30.05 -8.80
N GLU A 355 -5.57 30.77 -8.53
CA GLU A 355 -5.50 32.09 -7.87
C GLU A 355 -5.11 31.98 -6.38
N TRP A 356 -5.35 30.82 -5.74
CA TRP A 356 -5.12 30.60 -4.31
C TRP A 356 -3.78 29.93 -4.03
N ILE A 357 -3.24 29.12 -4.97
CA ILE A 357 -1.98 28.39 -4.80
C ILE A 357 -0.77 29.34 -4.71
N ASP A 358 -0.85 30.52 -5.35
CA ASP A 358 0.22 31.53 -5.28
C ASP A 358 0.23 32.30 -3.96
N GLU A 359 -0.89 32.30 -3.20
CA GLU A 359 -1.06 33.05 -1.96
C GLU A 359 -1.03 32.16 -0.71
N TYR A 360 -1.45 30.88 -0.81
CA TYR A 360 -1.64 29.97 0.32
C TYR A 360 -0.96 28.62 0.08
N THR A 361 -0.44 28.02 1.17
CA THR A 361 0.06 26.65 1.15
C THR A 361 -1.10 25.65 1.04
N LEU A 362 -0.82 24.41 0.61
CA LEU A 362 -1.82 23.33 0.57
C LEU A 362 -2.45 23.08 1.94
N GLY A 363 -1.67 23.23 3.00
CA GLY A 363 -2.12 23.10 4.37
C GLY A 363 -3.13 24.19 4.76
N GLU A 364 -2.83 25.45 4.48
CA GLU A 364 -3.72 26.58 4.73
C GLU A 364 -5.03 26.45 3.95
N LEU A 365 -4.97 26.05 2.67
CA LEU A 365 -6.16 25.80 1.85
C LEU A 365 -7.02 24.66 2.41
N TRP A 366 -6.40 23.67 3.04
CA TRP A 366 -7.11 22.57 3.69
C TRP A 366 -7.76 23.00 5.01
N GLU A 367 -7.12 23.84 5.82
CA GLU A 367 -7.64 24.34 7.09
C GLU A 367 -8.78 25.34 6.93
N MET A 368 -8.89 25.98 5.76
CA MET A 368 -9.97 26.93 5.41
C MET A 368 -11.28 26.24 4.99
N ASN A 369 -11.26 24.95 4.66
CA ASN A 369 -12.42 24.14 4.28
C ASN A 369 -12.89 23.24 5.44
#